data_e52e25e2521639515f4d3dc398223aff
#
_entry.id   e52e25e2521639515f4d3dc398223aff
#
_cell.length_a   1.000
_cell.length_b   1.000
_cell.length_c   1.000
_cell.angle_alpha   90.00
_cell.angle_beta   90.00
_cell.angle_gamma   90.00
#
_symmetry.space_group_name_H-M   'P 1'
#
loop_
_entity.id
_entity.type
_entity.pdbx_description
1 polymer ?
#
loop_
_entity_poly.entity_id
_entity_poly.type
_entity_poly.pdbx_seq_one_letter_code
_entity_poly.pdbx_strand_id
1 'polypeptide(L)'
;METGLQFLMQKRNKNNSSKKIEIHQFKSNFFIGSESDFKLFNLKSFSKDDLNTENVTIIHFNKPPVIVPNKLFIKDNLNKYLSTNYELSNNLSVSYDETTNKLIYIVYEKKNNLETILNKKGIEFMSINYFTVIYEYLTPLKKNDEMSIYINIRNRLFDIIIYNKDEFLYFNTFNKKNKEEFLYYLLYVLKNFQADVNSTKINFLGKFEEFKEYYDYTSLYAELVYIKNNTQTINNIKHESPFFLNSII
;
A
#
# COMPACT_ATOMS: atom_id res chain seq x y z
N MET A 1 -9.58 -22.37 -0.63
CA MET A 1 -8.61 -21.54 0.11
C MET A 1 -9.27 -20.18 0.29
N GLU A 2 -9.53 -19.80 1.53
CA GLU A 2 -10.01 -18.44 1.83
C GLU A 2 -8.95 -17.43 1.40
N THR A 3 -9.39 -16.32 0.80
CA THR A 3 -8.47 -15.23 0.46
C THR A 3 -7.92 -14.63 1.75
N GLY A 4 -6.64 -14.22 1.76
CA GLY A 4 -5.98 -13.70 2.96
C GLY A 4 -6.73 -12.53 3.62
N LEU A 5 -7.51 -11.78 2.84
CA LEU A 5 -8.34 -10.66 3.30
C LEU A 5 -9.64 -11.10 3.99
N GLN A 6 -10.30 -12.17 3.52
CA GLN A 6 -11.44 -12.75 4.23
C GLN A 6 -11.03 -13.25 5.61
N PHE A 7 -9.83 -13.81 5.70
CA PHE A 7 -9.24 -14.24 6.97
C PHE A 7 -8.97 -13.06 7.92
N LEU A 8 -8.49 -11.90 7.41
CA LEU A 8 -8.31 -10.68 8.21
C LEU A 8 -9.63 -10.13 8.75
N MET A 9 -10.67 -10.07 7.93
CA MET A 9 -11.98 -9.55 8.34
C MET A 9 -12.69 -10.49 9.32
N GLN A 10 -12.58 -11.81 9.15
CA GLN A 10 -13.14 -12.77 10.09
C GLN A 10 -12.45 -12.73 11.46
N LYS A 11 -11.12 -12.48 11.51
CA LYS A 11 -10.38 -12.31 12.77
C LYS A 11 -10.68 -10.99 13.47
N ARG A 12 -11.06 -9.92 12.76
CA ARG A 12 -11.51 -8.65 13.37
C ARG A 12 -12.73 -8.84 14.30
N ASN A 13 -13.59 -9.81 14.00
CA ASN A 13 -14.81 -10.08 14.76
C ASN A 13 -14.63 -11.04 15.94
N LYS A 14 -13.44 -11.63 16.13
CA LYS A 14 -13.13 -12.43 17.30
C LYS A 14 -12.30 -11.58 18.28
N ASN A 15 -12.91 -11.17 19.37
CA ASN A 15 -12.31 -10.52 20.54
C ASN A 15 -11.21 -11.41 21.19
N ASN A 16 -10.12 -11.64 20.51
CA ASN A 16 -8.93 -12.26 21.07
C ASN A 16 -7.78 -11.25 20.97
N SER A 17 -7.25 -10.85 22.10
CA SER A 17 -6.12 -9.95 22.32
C SER A 17 -4.76 -10.52 21.83
N SER A 18 -4.72 -11.31 20.76
CA SER A 18 -3.44 -11.76 20.20
C SER A 18 -2.76 -10.60 19.51
N LYS A 19 -1.55 -10.27 19.94
CA LYS A 19 -0.71 -9.21 19.37
C LYS A 19 -0.48 -9.51 17.90
N LYS A 20 -0.85 -8.56 17.03
CA LYS A 20 -0.69 -8.62 15.60
C LYS A 20 0.67 -8.04 15.23
N ILE A 21 1.46 -8.73 14.40
CA ILE A 21 2.74 -8.23 13.90
C ILE A 21 2.66 -8.01 12.39
N GLU A 22 3.08 -6.84 11.96
CA GLU A 22 3.26 -6.50 10.56
C GLU A 22 4.74 -6.48 10.21
N ILE A 23 5.09 -7.05 9.05
CA ILE A 23 6.42 -7.00 8.49
C ILE A 23 6.34 -6.29 7.15
N HIS A 24 6.89 -5.08 7.07
CA HIS A 24 6.93 -4.28 5.86
C HIS A 24 8.19 -4.63 5.06
N GLN A 25 8.02 -5.28 3.92
CA GLN A 25 9.11 -5.73 3.07
C GLN A 25 9.32 -4.78 1.88
N PHE A 26 10.40 -4.02 1.93
CA PHE A 26 10.90 -3.19 0.82
C PHE A 26 12.00 -3.91 0.03
N LYS A 27 12.50 -3.26 -1.03
CA LYS A 27 13.57 -3.83 -1.86
C LYS A 27 14.82 -4.22 -1.06
N SER A 28 15.22 -3.42 -0.08
CA SER A 28 16.46 -3.60 0.70
C SER A 28 16.22 -3.69 2.20
N ASN A 29 15.12 -3.19 2.70
CA ASN A 29 14.84 -2.97 4.10
C ASN A 29 13.62 -3.76 4.55
N PHE A 30 13.61 -4.13 5.83
CA PHE A 30 12.50 -4.76 6.49
C PHE A 30 12.19 -3.97 7.77
N PHE A 31 10.91 -3.71 7.98
CA PHE A 31 10.43 -3.14 9.23
C PHE A 31 9.50 -4.13 9.88
N ILE A 32 9.62 -4.30 11.17
CA ILE A 32 8.75 -5.17 11.97
C ILE A 32 8.13 -4.35 13.08
N GLY A 33 6.86 -4.52 13.32
CA GLY A 33 6.17 -3.82 14.39
C GLY A 33 4.73 -4.22 14.55
N SER A 34 4.09 -3.56 15.51
CA SER A 34 2.66 -3.64 15.76
C SER A 34 2.15 -2.27 16.14
N GLU A 35 0.97 -1.88 15.66
CA GLU A 35 0.34 -0.59 15.91
C GLU A 35 1.27 0.59 15.52
N SER A 36 1.90 1.24 16.49
CA SER A 36 2.79 2.38 16.28
C SER A 36 4.26 2.11 16.64
N ASP A 37 4.59 0.88 16.99
CA ASP A 37 5.95 0.49 17.40
C ASP A 37 6.62 -0.36 16.30
N PHE A 38 7.22 0.33 15.32
CA PHE A 38 7.98 -0.30 14.24
C PHE A 38 9.49 -0.11 14.45
N LYS A 39 10.26 -1.13 14.08
CA LYS A 39 11.74 -1.07 14.07
C LYS A 39 12.29 -1.64 12.77
N LEU A 40 13.41 -1.09 12.32
CA LEU A 40 14.20 -1.67 11.23
C LEU A 40 14.83 -2.99 11.73
N PHE A 41 14.76 -4.05 10.93
CA PHE A 41 15.40 -5.30 11.29
C PHE A 41 16.18 -5.95 10.15
N ASN A 42 17.11 -6.84 10.53
CA ASN A 42 17.93 -7.58 9.58
C ASN A 42 17.51 -9.05 9.57
N LEU A 43 17.25 -9.60 8.38
CA LEU A 43 16.86 -11.01 8.21
C LEU A 43 17.89 -12.00 8.77
N LYS A 44 19.19 -11.65 8.79
CA LYS A 44 20.25 -12.55 9.29
C LYS A 44 20.19 -12.76 10.80
N SER A 45 19.72 -11.75 11.54
CA SER A 45 19.60 -11.79 13.00
C SER A 45 18.19 -12.14 13.49
N PHE A 46 17.29 -12.50 12.57
CA PHE A 46 15.90 -12.78 12.89
C PHE A 46 15.75 -14.06 13.72
N SER A 47 15.18 -13.97 14.91
CA SER A 47 14.87 -15.09 15.78
C SER A 47 13.35 -15.36 15.86
N LYS A 48 12.96 -16.56 16.32
CA LYS A 48 11.54 -16.87 16.56
C LYS A 48 10.96 -16.02 17.69
N ASP A 49 11.80 -15.64 18.65
CA ASP A 49 11.40 -14.85 19.82
C ASP A 49 11.00 -13.41 19.44
N ASP A 50 11.45 -12.92 18.26
CA ASP A 50 11.00 -11.64 17.70
C ASP A 50 9.52 -11.67 17.27
N LEU A 51 8.93 -12.87 17.12
CA LEU A 51 7.56 -13.08 16.63
C LEU A 51 6.74 -13.96 17.60
N ASN A 52 6.72 -13.62 18.87
CA ASN A 52 5.87 -14.29 19.88
C ASN A 52 4.39 -14.04 19.63
N THR A 53 3.86 -14.44 18.45
CA THR A 53 2.47 -14.17 18.06
C THR A 53 2.01 -15.13 16.98
N GLU A 54 0.71 -15.41 16.99
CA GLU A 54 0.04 -16.27 16.01
C GLU A 54 -0.39 -15.52 14.73
N ASN A 55 -0.24 -14.19 14.68
CA ASN A 55 -0.75 -13.36 13.59
C ASN A 55 0.35 -12.50 12.97
N VAL A 56 1.02 -13.04 11.95
CA VAL A 56 2.05 -12.32 11.18
C VAL A 56 1.49 -11.94 9.81
N THR A 57 1.62 -10.67 9.44
CA THR A 57 1.28 -10.20 8.09
C THR A 57 2.51 -9.60 7.42
N ILE A 58 2.86 -10.10 6.24
CA ILE A 58 3.92 -9.52 5.40
C ILE A 58 3.28 -8.59 4.37
N ILE A 59 3.68 -7.32 4.38
CA ILE A 59 3.25 -6.34 3.39
C ILE A 59 4.39 -6.07 2.41
N HIS A 60 4.16 -6.32 1.13
CA HIS A 60 5.15 -6.18 0.06
C HIS A 60 5.09 -4.81 -0.61
N PHE A 61 6.26 -4.12 -0.67
CA PHE A 61 6.43 -2.78 -1.24
C PHE A 61 7.43 -2.75 -2.41
N ASN A 62 7.74 -3.86 -3.04
CA ASN A 62 8.85 -3.94 -4.00
C ASN A 62 8.66 -3.04 -5.23
N LYS A 63 7.78 -3.44 -6.14
CA LYS A 63 7.41 -2.69 -7.34
C LYS A 63 5.91 -2.36 -7.30
N PRO A 64 5.46 -1.34 -8.05
CA PRO A 64 4.02 -1.10 -8.20
C PRO A 64 3.33 -2.35 -8.76
N PRO A 65 2.17 -2.73 -8.23
CA PRO A 65 1.40 -3.84 -8.76
C PRO A 65 0.70 -3.48 -10.07
N VAL A 66 0.20 -4.50 -10.77
CA VAL A 66 -0.73 -4.35 -11.89
C VAL A 66 -2.13 -4.70 -11.40
N ILE A 67 -3.08 -3.83 -11.72
CA ILE A 67 -4.47 -4.00 -11.36
C ILE A 67 -5.20 -4.67 -12.52
N VAL A 68 -5.81 -5.82 -12.26
CA VAL A 68 -6.52 -6.61 -13.27
C VAL A 68 -7.99 -6.70 -12.88
N PRO A 69 -8.92 -6.17 -13.70
CA PRO A 69 -10.36 -6.38 -13.48
C PRO A 69 -10.70 -7.87 -13.41
N ASN A 70 -11.61 -8.26 -12.52
CA ASN A 70 -11.99 -9.66 -12.33
C ASN A 70 -12.36 -10.36 -13.65
N LYS A 71 -13.12 -9.67 -14.50
CA LYS A 71 -13.55 -10.21 -15.80
C LYS A 71 -12.41 -10.55 -16.77
N LEU A 72 -11.22 -9.97 -16.55
CA LEU A 72 -10.02 -10.14 -17.38
C LEU A 72 -8.94 -10.99 -16.69
N PHE A 73 -9.17 -11.40 -15.44
CA PHE A 73 -8.18 -12.13 -14.68
C PHE A 73 -8.11 -13.61 -15.08
N ILE A 74 -6.92 -14.04 -15.49
CA ILE A 74 -6.59 -15.44 -15.78
C ILE A 74 -5.33 -15.78 -14.99
N LYS A 75 -5.43 -16.69 -14.05
CA LYS A 75 -4.34 -17.05 -13.13
C LYS A 75 -3.04 -17.46 -13.84
N ASP A 76 -3.13 -18.16 -14.96
CA ASP A 76 -1.95 -18.62 -15.71
C ASP A 76 -1.23 -17.47 -16.45
N ASN A 77 -1.83 -16.28 -16.50
CA ASN A 77 -1.27 -15.11 -17.18
C ASN A 77 -0.57 -14.11 -16.24
N LEU A 78 -0.31 -14.45 -14.97
CA LEU A 78 0.28 -13.53 -13.99
C LEU A 78 1.55 -12.85 -14.50
N ASN A 79 2.48 -13.61 -15.09
CA ASN A 79 3.71 -13.05 -15.66
C ASN A 79 3.43 -12.09 -16.82
N LYS A 80 2.43 -12.37 -17.65
CA LYS A 80 2.06 -11.51 -18.77
C LYS A 80 1.53 -10.16 -18.30
N TYR A 81 0.72 -10.12 -17.24
CA TYR A 81 0.22 -8.85 -16.69
C TYR A 81 1.37 -7.94 -16.24
N LEU A 82 2.35 -8.49 -15.53
CA LEU A 82 3.49 -7.69 -15.05
C LEU A 82 4.44 -7.29 -16.17
N SER A 83 4.69 -8.18 -17.15
CA SER A 83 5.62 -7.91 -18.25
C SER A 83 5.17 -6.78 -19.19
N THR A 84 3.89 -6.35 -19.12
CA THR A 84 3.43 -5.17 -19.85
C THR A 84 3.98 -3.86 -19.28
N ASN A 85 4.37 -3.85 -18.00
CA ASN A 85 4.78 -2.63 -17.32
C ASN A 85 6.28 -2.58 -17.03
N TYR A 86 6.94 -3.74 -16.86
CA TYR A 86 8.37 -3.81 -16.56
C TYR A 86 8.95 -5.21 -16.78
N GLU A 87 10.27 -5.30 -16.88
CA GLU A 87 10.98 -6.58 -16.93
C GLU A 87 10.86 -7.32 -15.59
N LEU A 88 10.52 -8.60 -15.67
CA LEU A 88 10.45 -9.47 -14.51
C LEU A 88 11.85 -9.77 -13.96
N SER A 89 11.96 -9.79 -12.66
CA SER A 89 13.23 -10.06 -11.97
C SER A 89 13.40 -11.57 -11.76
N ASN A 90 14.50 -12.15 -12.20
CA ASN A 90 14.77 -13.60 -12.13
C ASN A 90 14.72 -14.18 -10.69
N ASN A 91 14.89 -13.34 -9.67
CA ASN A 91 14.95 -13.74 -8.26
C ASN A 91 13.66 -13.46 -7.49
N LEU A 92 12.58 -13.06 -8.16
CA LEU A 92 11.29 -12.76 -7.56
C LEU A 92 10.25 -13.76 -8.06
N SER A 93 9.26 -14.04 -7.23
CA SER A 93 8.06 -14.77 -7.64
C SER A 93 6.93 -13.80 -7.93
N VAL A 94 5.98 -14.23 -8.74
CA VAL A 94 4.76 -13.48 -9.01
C VAL A 94 3.64 -14.00 -8.12
N SER A 95 2.87 -13.10 -7.56
CA SER A 95 1.73 -13.39 -6.71
C SER A 95 0.55 -12.48 -7.07
N TYR A 96 -0.60 -12.76 -6.49
CA TYR A 96 -1.78 -11.90 -6.61
C TYR A 96 -2.60 -11.89 -5.34
N ASP A 97 -3.31 -10.79 -5.12
CA ASP A 97 -4.33 -10.66 -4.10
C ASP A 97 -5.69 -10.47 -4.79
N GLU A 98 -6.72 -11.11 -4.25
CA GLU A 98 -8.11 -10.84 -4.62
C GLU A 98 -8.69 -9.83 -3.62
N THR A 99 -9.32 -8.76 -4.10
CA THR A 99 -9.98 -7.77 -3.23
C THR A 99 -11.25 -8.34 -2.60
N THR A 100 -11.63 -7.81 -1.42
CA THR A 100 -12.81 -8.28 -0.67
C THR A 100 -14.11 -8.18 -1.49
N ASN A 101 -14.26 -7.10 -2.27
CA ASN A 101 -15.40 -6.92 -3.15
C ASN A 101 -15.33 -7.72 -4.47
N LYS A 102 -14.22 -8.45 -4.69
CA LYS A 102 -13.94 -9.29 -5.86
C LYS A 102 -14.03 -8.56 -7.21
N LEU A 103 -13.84 -7.24 -7.24
CA LEU A 103 -13.91 -6.47 -8.48
C LEU A 103 -12.58 -6.47 -9.24
N ILE A 104 -11.45 -6.53 -8.52
CA ILE A 104 -10.10 -6.50 -9.09
C ILE A 104 -9.19 -7.52 -8.42
N TYR A 105 -8.17 -7.92 -9.17
CA TYR A 105 -7.00 -8.64 -8.70
C TYR A 105 -5.78 -7.74 -8.76
N ILE A 106 -4.94 -7.83 -7.75
CA ILE A 106 -3.71 -7.04 -7.61
C ILE A 106 -2.55 -7.98 -7.81
N VAL A 107 -1.90 -7.91 -8.98
CA VAL A 107 -0.80 -8.80 -9.38
C VAL A 107 0.53 -8.11 -9.13
N TYR A 108 1.46 -8.78 -8.47
CA TYR A 108 2.73 -8.18 -8.04
C TYR A 108 3.90 -9.16 -7.96
N GLU A 109 5.12 -8.63 -8.04
CA GLU A 109 6.35 -9.36 -7.73
C GLU A 109 6.62 -9.33 -6.22
N LYS A 110 7.01 -10.46 -5.65
CA LYS A 110 7.43 -10.56 -4.25
C LYS A 110 8.75 -11.32 -4.07
N LYS A 111 9.48 -11.01 -3.01
CA LYS A 111 10.65 -11.76 -2.57
C LYS A 111 10.22 -12.87 -1.61
N ASN A 112 10.69 -14.08 -1.85
CA ASN A 112 10.33 -15.24 -1.03
C ASN A 112 11.29 -15.50 0.13
N ASN A 113 12.39 -14.75 0.27
CA ASN A 113 13.41 -14.99 1.28
C ASN A 113 12.84 -14.95 2.71
N LEU A 114 12.02 -13.98 3.04
CA LEU A 114 11.37 -13.87 4.35
C LEU A 114 10.37 -15.02 4.57
N GLU A 115 9.49 -15.26 3.61
CA GLU A 115 8.50 -16.34 3.65
C GLU A 115 9.18 -17.71 3.84
N THR A 116 10.30 -17.94 3.14
CA THR A 116 11.09 -19.16 3.30
C THR A 116 11.64 -19.32 4.72
N ILE A 117 12.09 -18.23 5.35
CA ILE A 117 12.58 -18.24 6.74
C ILE A 117 11.44 -18.53 7.71
N LEU A 118 10.28 -17.86 7.55
CA LEU A 118 9.12 -18.07 8.43
C LEU A 118 8.59 -19.51 8.33
N ASN A 119 8.47 -20.06 7.11
CA ASN A 119 8.06 -21.44 6.89
C ASN A 119 9.02 -22.44 7.55
N LYS A 120 10.35 -22.24 7.42
CA LYS A 120 11.35 -23.10 8.10
C LYS A 120 11.23 -23.05 9.62
N LYS A 121 10.72 -21.98 10.19
CA LYS A 121 10.51 -21.80 11.63
C LYS A 121 9.11 -22.24 12.09
N GLY A 122 8.24 -22.72 11.17
CA GLY A 122 6.88 -23.12 11.47
C GLY A 122 5.98 -21.95 11.91
N ILE A 123 6.26 -20.73 11.40
CA ILE A 123 5.47 -19.52 11.69
C ILE A 123 4.46 -19.33 10.58
N GLU A 124 3.17 -19.34 10.94
CA GLU A 124 2.11 -19.01 10.01
C GLU A 124 2.08 -17.51 9.72
N PHE A 125 1.90 -17.15 8.46
CA PHE A 125 1.84 -15.74 8.04
C PHE A 125 0.87 -15.57 6.88
N MET A 126 0.41 -14.34 6.74
CA MET A 126 -0.28 -13.87 5.55
C MET A 126 0.65 -12.96 4.76
N SER A 127 0.54 -13.00 3.43
CA SER A 127 1.35 -12.21 2.50
C SER A 127 0.43 -11.38 1.62
N ILE A 128 0.63 -10.05 1.56
CA ILE A 128 -0.25 -9.12 0.87
C ILE A 128 0.54 -7.98 0.23
N ASN A 129 0.04 -7.42 -0.88
CA ASN A 129 0.62 -6.21 -1.48
C ASN A 129 0.18 -4.94 -0.72
N TYR A 130 1.06 -3.94 -0.65
CA TYR A 130 0.74 -2.66 0.00
C TYR A 130 -0.49 -1.97 -0.63
N PHE A 131 -0.66 -2.08 -1.95
CA PHE A 131 -1.80 -1.45 -2.61
C PHE A 131 -3.12 -2.14 -2.26
N THR A 132 -3.12 -3.46 -2.05
CA THR A 132 -4.30 -4.17 -1.56
C THR A 132 -4.77 -3.60 -0.23
N VAL A 133 -3.83 -3.32 0.68
CA VAL A 133 -4.13 -2.69 1.97
C VAL A 133 -4.74 -1.29 1.78
N ILE A 134 -4.14 -0.47 0.92
CA ILE A 134 -4.68 0.88 0.61
C ILE A 134 -6.07 0.78 -0.01
N TYR A 135 -6.26 -0.10 -0.99
CA TYR A 135 -7.53 -0.28 -1.67
C TYR A 135 -8.66 -0.64 -0.70
N GLU A 136 -8.43 -1.63 0.16
CA GLU A 136 -9.40 -2.06 1.16
C GLU A 136 -9.68 -0.97 2.22
N TYR A 137 -8.66 -0.20 2.57
CA TYR A 137 -8.80 0.94 3.47
C TYR A 137 -9.64 2.08 2.85
N LEU A 138 -9.45 2.38 1.56
CA LEU A 138 -10.13 3.47 0.88
C LEU A 138 -11.54 3.12 0.42
N THR A 139 -11.81 1.85 0.10
CA THR A 139 -13.11 1.42 -0.43
C THR A 139 -14.32 1.88 0.41
N PRO A 140 -14.32 1.82 1.76
CA PRO A 140 -15.41 2.34 2.57
C PRO A 140 -15.41 3.87 2.73
N LEU A 141 -14.32 4.56 2.37
CA LEU A 141 -14.17 6.02 2.55
C LEU A 141 -14.55 6.82 1.29
N LYS A 142 -14.70 6.15 0.16
CA LYS A 142 -15.07 6.79 -1.11
C LYS A 142 -16.45 7.45 -1.00
N LYS A 143 -16.62 8.56 -1.71
CA LYS A 143 -17.90 9.27 -1.77
C LYS A 143 -18.72 8.77 -2.95
N ASN A 144 -19.99 8.48 -2.71
CA ASN A 144 -20.87 7.86 -3.70
C ASN A 144 -21.25 8.78 -4.87
N ASP A 145 -21.13 10.10 -4.73
CA ASP A 145 -21.65 11.08 -5.70
C ASP A 145 -20.56 11.89 -6.41
N GLU A 146 -19.30 11.78 -6.00
CA GLU A 146 -18.21 12.62 -6.49
C GLU A 146 -16.97 11.81 -6.87
N MET A 147 -16.13 12.40 -7.71
CA MET A 147 -14.77 11.92 -7.93
C MET A 147 -13.94 12.12 -6.67
N SER A 148 -13.26 11.06 -6.23
CA SER A 148 -12.39 11.07 -5.06
C SER A 148 -10.96 10.75 -5.47
N ILE A 149 -10.02 11.66 -5.15
CA ILE A 149 -8.61 11.55 -5.50
C ILE A 149 -7.82 11.37 -4.22
N TYR A 150 -7.05 10.31 -4.16
CA TYR A 150 -6.22 9.97 -3.01
C TYR A 150 -4.75 9.91 -3.40
N ILE A 151 -3.90 10.47 -2.55
CA ILE A 151 -2.45 10.53 -2.74
C ILE A 151 -1.76 9.86 -1.56
N ASN A 152 -0.98 8.81 -1.85
CA ASN A 152 -0.05 8.21 -0.90
C ASN A 152 1.37 8.69 -1.22
N ILE A 153 1.91 9.60 -0.41
CA ILE A 153 3.30 10.04 -0.56
C ILE A 153 4.22 9.06 0.16
N ARG A 154 5.24 8.61 -0.55
CA ARG A 154 6.35 7.78 -0.06
C ARG A 154 7.68 8.51 -0.23
N ASN A 155 8.77 7.98 0.30
CA ASN A 155 10.08 8.65 0.25
C ASN A 155 10.46 9.14 -1.16
N ARG A 156 10.54 8.24 -2.15
CA ARG A 156 10.94 8.57 -3.54
C ARG A 156 9.81 8.49 -4.55
N LEU A 157 8.66 8.01 -4.13
CA LEU A 157 7.52 7.68 -4.96
C LEU A 157 6.27 8.37 -4.41
N PHE A 158 5.24 8.40 -5.22
CA PHE A 158 3.88 8.66 -4.76
C PHE A 158 2.88 7.89 -5.62
N ASP A 159 1.78 7.53 -5.02
CA ASP A 159 0.70 6.82 -5.67
C ASP A 159 -0.48 7.77 -5.86
N ILE A 160 -1.11 7.75 -7.03
CA ILE A 160 -2.37 8.43 -7.32
C ILE A 160 -3.45 7.37 -7.48
N ILE A 161 -4.53 7.50 -6.73
CA ILE A 161 -5.67 6.60 -6.73
C ILE A 161 -6.93 7.42 -6.98
N ILE A 162 -7.74 7.02 -7.96
CA ILE A 162 -8.97 7.74 -8.32
C ILE A 162 -10.16 6.78 -8.29
N TYR A 163 -11.19 7.23 -7.59
CA TYR A 163 -12.52 6.65 -7.66
C TYR A 163 -13.48 7.67 -8.28
N ASN A 164 -14.41 7.22 -9.10
CA ASN A 164 -15.55 8.03 -9.52
C ASN A 164 -16.82 7.35 -9.01
N LYS A 165 -17.50 8.02 -8.10
CA LYS A 165 -18.60 7.42 -7.37
C LYS A 165 -18.11 6.11 -6.69
N ASP A 166 -18.73 4.99 -7.02
CA ASP A 166 -18.40 3.68 -6.48
C ASP A 166 -17.34 2.93 -7.27
N GLU A 167 -16.93 3.44 -8.44
CA GLU A 167 -16.02 2.75 -9.33
C GLU A 167 -14.55 3.14 -9.07
N PHE A 168 -13.71 2.15 -8.93
CA PHE A 168 -12.27 2.33 -8.97
C PHE A 168 -11.84 2.57 -10.42
N LEU A 169 -11.25 3.74 -10.70
CA LEU A 169 -10.88 4.15 -12.05
C LEU A 169 -9.39 4.05 -12.33
N TYR A 170 -8.55 4.39 -11.35
CA TYR A 170 -7.14 4.58 -11.64
C TYR A 170 -6.26 4.34 -10.44
N PHE A 171 -5.12 3.71 -10.71
CA PHE A 171 -3.97 3.63 -9.83
C PHE A 171 -2.71 3.72 -10.67
N ASN A 172 -1.78 4.55 -10.25
CA ASN A 172 -0.43 4.53 -10.75
C ASN A 172 0.55 5.08 -9.71
N THR A 173 1.79 4.65 -9.83
CA THR A 173 2.91 5.09 -9.00
C THR A 173 3.88 5.90 -9.84
N PHE A 174 4.27 7.06 -9.32
CA PHE A 174 5.21 7.98 -9.96
C PHE A 174 6.45 8.16 -9.10
N ASN A 175 7.60 8.39 -9.76
CA ASN A 175 8.76 8.93 -9.10
C ASN A 175 8.52 10.40 -8.78
N LYS A 176 9.12 10.88 -7.68
CA LYS A 176 9.21 12.31 -7.38
C LYS A 176 10.64 12.66 -7.04
N LYS A 177 11.20 13.62 -7.75
CA LYS A 177 12.52 14.19 -7.43
C LYS A 177 12.38 15.44 -6.57
N ASN A 178 11.36 16.24 -6.87
CA ASN A 178 11.04 17.49 -6.21
C ASN A 178 9.54 17.76 -6.24
N LYS A 179 9.10 18.84 -5.62
CA LYS A 179 7.68 19.24 -5.53
C LYS A 179 7.10 19.64 -6.88
N GLU A 180 7.91 20.18 -7.80
CA GLU A 180 7.48 20.59 -9.14
C GLU A 180 7.14 19.38 -10.00
N GLU A 181 8.01 18.35 -10.00
CA GLU A 181 7.76 17.09 -10.72
C GLU A 181 6.54 16.36 -10.14
N PHE A 182 6.42 16.34 -8.81
CA PHE A 182 5.25 15.79 -8.13
C PHE A 182 3.96 16.47 -8.60
N LEU A 183 3.90 17.82 -8.53
CA LEU A 183 2.73 18.58 -8.92
C LEU A 183 2.42 18.43 -10.41
N TYR A 184 3.46 18.40 -11.26
CA TYR A 184 3.29 18.15 -12.69
C TYR A 184 2.53 16.85 -12.96
N TYR A 185 2.96 15.72 -12.39
CA TYR A 185 2.28 14.45 -12.60
C TYR A 185 0.88 14.44 -12.00
N LEU A 186 0.69 15.04 -10.84
CA LEU A 186 -0.63 15.17 -10.23
C LEU A 186 -1.59 15.91 -11.16
N LEU A 187 -1.24 17.13 -11.59
CA LEU A 187 -2.07 17.93 -12.48
C LEU A 187 -2.28 17.27 -13.85
N TYR A 188 -1.27 16.60 -14.38
CA TYR A 188 -1.38 15.83 -15.62
C TYR A 188 -2.44 14.72 -15.52
N VAL A 189 -2.42 13.96 -14.44
CA VAL A 189 -3.42 12.91 -14.20
C VAL A 189 -4.81 13.52 -14.04
N LEU A 190 -4.96 14.56 -13.20
CA LEU A 190 -6.24 15.25 -12.99
C LEU A 190 -6.84 15.74 -14.30
N LYS A 191 -6.03 16.35 -15.15
CA LYS A 191 -6.45 16.82 -16.49
C LYS A 191 -6.98 15.67 -17.35
N ASN A 192 -6.32 14.51 -17.35
CA ASN A 192 -6.76 13.37 -18.15
C ASN A 192 -8.11 12.80 -17.68
N PHE A 193 -8.41 12.91 -16.38
CA PHE A 193 -9.70 12.53 -15.80
C PHE A 193 -10.72 13.67 -15.79
N GLN A 194 -10.41 14.82 -16.43
CA GLN A 194 -11.27 16.01 -16.48
C GLN A 194 -11.70 16.51 -15.09
N ALA A 195 -10.86 16.26 -14.08
CA ALA A 195 -11.07 16.76 -12.74
C ALA A 195 -10.76 18.25 -12.69
N ASP A 196 -11.73 19.06 -12.31
CA ASP A 196 -11.51 20.50 -12.07
C ASP A 196 -10.79 20.69 -10.74
N VAL A 197 -9.55 21.16 -10.82
CA VAL A 197 -8.67 21.36 -9.66
C VAL A 197 -9.27 22.35 -8.66
N ASN A 198 -10.07 23.34 -9.13
CA ASN A 198 -10.66 24.36 -8.26
C ASN A 198 -11.81 23.83 -7.40
N SER A 199 -12.47 22.76 -7.84
CA SER A 199 -13.60 22.14 -7.14
C SER A 199 -13.27 20.78 -6.54
N THR A 200 -12.15 20.15 -6.94
CA THR A 200 -11.79 18.81 -6.52
C THR A 200 -10.85 18.84 -5.32
N LYS A 201 -11.21 18.13 -4.25
CA LYS A 201 -10.36 17.97 -3.06
C LYS A 201 -9.31 16.89 -3.27
N ILE A 202 -8.07 17.20 -2.94
CA ILE A 202 -6.97 16.23 -2.94
C ILE A 202 -6.82 15.61 -1.56
N ASN A 203 -7.08 14.32 -1.45
CA ASN A 203 -7.05 13.60 -0.19
C ASN A 203 -5.67 12.92 -0.01
N PHE A 204 -4.85 13.45 0.89
CA PHE A 204 -3.60 12.79 1.28
C PHE A 204 -3.84 11.70 2.34
N LEU A 205 -3.20 10.55 2.20
CA LEU A 205 -3.34 9.41 3.13
C LEU A 205 -2.64 9.63 4.49
N GLY A 206 -2.12 10.80 4.72
CA GLY A 206 -1.53 11.22 5.99
C GLY A 206 -0.85 12.56 5.84
N LYS A 207 -0.58 13.20 6.98
CA LYS A 207 0.17 14.44 7.05
C LYS A 207 1.48 14.17 7.79
N PHE A 208 2.60 14.22 7.07
CA PHE A 208 3.93 13.92 7.59
C PHE A 208 4.84 15.13 7.37
N GLU A 209 5.58 15.55 8.40
CA GLU A 209 6.43 16.75 8.35
C GLU A 209 7.48 16.67 7.23
N GLU A 210 8.02 15.47 6.97
CA GLU A 210 8.99 15.23 5.91
C GLU A 210 8.48 15.50 4.49
N PHE A 211 7.16 15.58 4.30
CA PHE A 211 6.52 15.89 3.01
C PHE A 211 5.84 17.25 2.98
N LYS A 212 6.10 18.10 3.96
CA LYS A 212 5.46 19.42 4.09
C LYS A 212 5.59 20.26 2.82
N GLU A 213 6.75 20.27 2.17
CA GLU A 213 6.97 21.04 0.94
C GLU A 213 6.02 20.64 -0.20
N TYR A 214 5.64 19.37 -0.30
CA TYR A 214 4.70 18.86 -1.30
C TYR A 214 3.27 19.31 -0.99
N TYR A 215 2.88 19.29 0.28
CA TYR A 215 1.56 19.77 0.71
C TYR A 215 1.43 21.27 0.49
N ASP A 216 2.39 22.05 0.96
CA ASP A 216 2.39 23.51 0.83
C ASP A 216 2.34 23.93 -0.64
N TYR A 217 3.10 23.25 -1.52
CA TYR A 217 3.11 23.56 -2.94
C TYR A 217 1.81 23.15 -3.64
N THR A 218 1.21 22.02 -3.28
CA THR A 218 -0.08 21.57 -3.85
C THR A 218 -1.22 22.46 -3.39
N SER A 219 -1.18 22.98 -2.16
CA SER A 219 -2.23 23.85 -1.62
C SER A 219 -2.39 25.18 -2.36
N LEU A 220 -1.41 25.56 -3.17
CA LEU A 220 -1.51 26.73 -4.05
C LEU A 220 -2.48 26.51 -5.22
N TYR A 221 -2.83 25.26 -5.53
CA TYR A 221 -3.60 24.87 -6.70
C TYR A 221 -4.88 24.10 -6.36
N ALA A 222 -4.99 23.48 -5.19
CA ALA A 222 -6.13 22.66 -4.83
C ALA A 222 -6.42 22.68 -3.32
N GLU A 223 -7.66 22.40 -2.94
CA GLU A 223 -8.02 22.15 -1.55
C GLU A 223 -7.48 20.79 -1.08
N LEU A 224 -6.77 20.78 0.06
CA LEU A 224 -6.19 19.57 0.62
C LEU A 224 -7.00 19.02 1.78
N VAL A 225 -7.16 17.72 1.81
CA VAL A 225 -7.75 16.96 2.92
C VAL A 225 -6.75 15.90 3.37
N TYR A 226 -6.64 15.65 4.67
CA TYR A 226 -5.79 14.62 5.24
C TYR A 226 -6.67 13.55 5.91
N ILE A 227 -6.56 12.29 5.46
CA ILE A 227 -7.42 11.20 5.95
C ILE A 227 -7.03 10.76 7.35
N LYS A 228 -5.71 10.74 7.62
CA LYS A 228 -5.16 10.52 8.99
C LYS A 228 -4.28 11.69 9.35
N ASN A 229 -4.62 12.38 10.43
CA ASN A 229 -3.82 13.49 10.97
C ASN A 229 -2.75 13.03 11.97
N ASN A 230 -2.18 11.86 11.81
CA ASN A 230 -1.14 11.38 12.69
C ASN A 230 0.20 11.98 12.30
N THR A 231 0.52 13.10 12.92
CA THR A 231 1.83 13.77 12.87
C THR A 231 2.90 13.10 13.75
N GLN A 232 2.62 11.93 14.31
CA GLN A 232 3.61 11.24 15.13
C GLN A 232 4.72 10.72 14.21
N THR A 233 5.83 11.44 14.22
CA THR A 233 7.14 10.91 13.85
C THR A 233 7.43 9.76 14.81
N ILE A 234 7.13 8.54 14.38
CA ILE A 234 7.41 7.35 15.17
C ILE A 234 8.93 7.22 15.25
N ASN A 235 9.48 7.60 16.40
CA ASN A 235 10.84 7.29 16.87
C ASN A 235 11.97 7.41 15.83
N ASN A 236 12.08 8.52 15.07
CA ASN A 236 13.16 8.77 14.10
C ASN A 236 13.37 7.66 13.04
N ILE A 237 12.38 6.79 12.82
CA ILE A 237 12.48 5.75 11.81
C ILE A 237 12.11 6.33 10.45
N LYS A 238 13.08 6.34 9.53
CA LYS A 238 12.83 6.70 8.12
C LYS A 238 12.17 5.52 7.41
N HIS A 239 10.87 5.42 7.51
CA HIS A 239 10.08 4.44 6.77
C HIS A 239 9.82 4.94 5.34
N GLU A 240 9.93 4.05 4.34
CA GLU A 240 9.73 4.44 2.94
C GLU A 240 8.28 4.79 2.60
N SER A 241 7.32 4.34 3.41
CA SER A 241 5.88 4.63 3.28
C SER A 241 5.27 4.91 4.67
N PRO A 242 5.38 6.14 5.20
CA PRO A 242 5.01 6.46 6.58
C PRO A 242 3.53 6.20 6.93
N PHE A 243 2.65 6.24 5.92
CA PHE A 243 1.23 5.93 6.10
C PHE A 243 1.00 4.58 6.79
N PHE A 244 1.85 3.58 6.50
CA PHE A 244 1.75 2.23 7.06
C PHE A 244 2.27 2.10 8.49
N LEU A 245 2.95 3.10 9.03
CA LEU A 245 3.39 3.08 10.43
C LEU A 245 2.24 3.20 11.44
N ASN A 246 1.04 3.52 10.98
CA ASN A 246 -0.13 3.72 11.85
C ASN A 246 -1.12 2.55 11.79
N SER A 247 -0.65 1.34 11.76
CA SER A 247 -1.41 0.09 11.64
C SER A 247 -2.75 0.25 10.91
N ILE A 248 -2.81 -0.18 9.66
CA ILE A 248 -3.98 0.02 8.78
C ILE A 248 -4.81 -1.25 8.72
N ILE A 249 -4.22 -2.37 9.11
CA ILE A 249 -4.81 -3.71 8.99
C ILE A 249 -5.38 -4.20 10.31
#